data_348fb4878e962c1c50e7db50ad543bd5
#
_entry.id   348fb4878e962c1c50e7db50ad543bd5
#
_cell.length_a   1.000
_cell.length_b   1.000
_cell.length_c   1.000
_cell.angle_alpha   90.00
_cell.angle_beta   90.00
_cell.angle_gamma   90.00
#
_symmetry.space_group_name_H-M   'P 1'
#
loop_
_entity.id
_entity.type
_entity.pdbx_description
1 polymer ?
#
loop_
_entity_poly.entity_id
_entity_poly.type
_entity_poly.pdbx_seq_one_letter_code
_entity_poly.pdbx_strand_id
1 'polypeptide(L)'
;VIAITLLIGILITIAEPDLQVLAGQVPSIPNSMLIWTVAVGVGLFFVLALLRTIFKIRLSLLLILFYIAVFIFSAFVPNEFVSVAFDSGGVTTGPITVPFIMALGVGLASIRGDSDAQDDSFGLVALCSIGPVLAVLLLGIFYSGGDAGYTQIAVPELEDTRQVAAEFVHALPDYIREVVSALLPVIAFCAIFQLIFKRFHKIQLQKIGIG
;
A
#
# COMPACT_ATOMS: atom_id res chain seq x y z
N VAL A 1 13.48 -2.14 15.72
CA VAL A 1 12.05 -2.31 15.42
C VAL A 1 11.58 -1.21 14.48
N ILE A 2 11.65 0.10 14.85
CA ILE A 2 11.15 1.24 14.04
C ILE A 2 11.72 1.22 12.62
N ALA A 3 13.03 1.11 12.44
CA ALA A 3 13.65 1.08 11.11
C ALA A 3 13.20 -0.13 10.28
N ILE A 4 13.04 -1.27 10.90
CA ILE A 4 12.55 -2.48 10.23
C ILE A 4 11.10 -2.29 9.79
N THR A 5 10.25 -1.74 10.67
CA THR A 5 8.84 -1.46 10.35
C THR A 5 8.70 -0.48 9.19
N LEU A 6 9.52 0.59 9.19
CA LEU A 6 9.57 1.56 8.10
C LEU A 6 9.95 0.88 6.77
N LEU A 7 11.04 0.11 6.77
CA LEU A 7 11.51 -0.59 5.58
C LEU A 7 10.47 -1.59 5.06
N ILE A 8 9.85 -2.34 5.94
CA ILE A 8 8.81 -3.30 5.58
C ILE A 8 7.61 -2.57 4.96
N GLY A 9 7.15 -1.48 5.59
CA GLY A 9 6.04 -0.68 5.04
C GLY A 9 6.34 -0.16 3.63
N ILE A 10 7.54 0.37 3.41
CA ILE A 10 7.99 0.84 2.09
C ILE A 10 8.03 -0.32 1.09
N LEU A 11 8.68 -1.44 1.43
CA LEU A 11 8.86 -2.58 0.52
C LEU A 11 7.53 -3.20 0.09
N ILE A 12 6.59 -3.38 1.03
CA ILE A 12 5.27 -3.95 0.74
C ILE A 12 4.47 -3.02 -0.16
N THR A 13 4.53 -1.72 0.10
CA THR A 13 3.81 -0.74 -0.72
C THR A 13 4.37 -0.67 -2.14
N ILE A 14 5.68 -0.74 -2.32
CA ILE A 14 6.30 -0.81 -3.66
C ILE A 14 5.92 -2.12 -4.38
N ALA A 15 5.72 -3.20 -3.64
CA ALA A 15 5.29 -4.49 -4.19
C ALA A 15 3.79 -4.54 -4.57
N GLU A 16 3.00 -3.52 -4.21
CA GLU A 16 1.57 -3.46 -4.53
C GLU A 16 1.36 -3.19 -6.03
N PRO A 17 0.73 -4.12 -6.78
CA PRO A 17 0.54 -3.95 -8.22
C PRO A 17 -0.32 -2.73 -8.58
N ASP A 18 -1.36 -2.48 -7.79
CA ASP A 18 -2.29 -1.37 -8.03
C ASP A 18 -1.60 0.00 -7.94
N LEU A 19 -0.53 0.12 -7.15
CA LEU A 19 0.28 1.34 -7.08
C LEU A 19 1.05 1.60 -8.39
N GLN A 20 1.51 0.53 -9.05
CA GLN A 20 2.17 0.65 -10.35
C GLN A 20 1.18 1.11 -11.43
N VAL A 21 -0.05 0.57 -11.38
CA VAL A 21 -1.14 0.97 -12.29
C VAL A 21 -1.50 2.44 -12.07
N LEU A 22 -1.71 2.86 -10.83
CA LEU A 22 -2.00 4.25 -10.49
C LEU A 22 -0.90 5.18 -11.00
N ALA A 23 0.37 4.85 -10.76
CA ALA A 23 1.49 5.65 -11.22
C ALA A 23 1.54 5.78 -12.75
N GLY A 24 1.20 4.72 -13.48
CA GLY A 24 1.12 4.72 -14.95
C GLY A 24 -0.05 5.56 -15.50
N GLN A 25 -1.09 5.81 -14.70
CA GLN A 25 -2.26 6.60 -15.10
C GLN A 25 -2.11 8.11 -14.88
N VAL A 26 -1.06 8.55 -14.20
CA VAL A 26 -0.81 9.98 -13.87
C VAL A 26 0.42 10.48 -14.60
N PRO A 27 0.32 10.89 -15.89
CA PRO A 27 1.47 11.20 -16.73
C PRO A 27 2.22 12.46 -16.32
N SER A 28 1.57 13.35 -15.57
CA SER A 28 2.17 14.61 -15.10
C SER A 28 3.18 14.45 -13.98
N ILE A 29 3.17 13.30 -13.29
CA ILE A 29 4.10 12.98 -12.21
C ILE A 29 4.97 11.80 -12.64
N PRO A 30 6.31 11.86 -12.53
CA PRO A 30 7.15 10.70 -12.80
C PRO A 30 6.73 9.50 -11.93
N ASN A 31 6.50 8.34 -12.56
CA ASN A 31 6.02 7.12 -11.88
C ASN A 31 6.83 6.81 -10.62
N SER A 32 8.16 6.87 -10.72
CA SER A 32 9.06 6.62 -9.59
C SER A 32 8.83 7.60 -8.45
N MET A 33 8.57 8.87 -8.73
CA MET A 33 8.32 9.88 -7.72
C MET A 33 7.01 9.61 -6.96
N LEU A 34 5.93 9.28 -7.68
CA LEU A 34 4.65 8.94 -7.06
C LEU A 34 4.77 7.67 -6.20
N ILE A 35 5.38 6.61 -6.76
CA ILE A 35 5.58 5.34 -6.05
C ILE A 35 6.37 5.53 -4.75
N TRP A 36 7.50 6.25 -4.80
CA TRP A 36 8.30 6.49 -3.61
C TRP A 36 7.58 7.37 -2.59
N THR A 37 6.86 8.40 -3.04
CA THR A 37 6.09 9.28 -2.14
C THR A 37 5.03 8.49 -1.38
N VAL A 38 4.26 7.68 -2.08
CA VAL A 38 3.24 6.80 -1.50
C VAL A 38 3.86 5.79 -0.55
N ALA A 39 4.93 5.10 -0.98
CA ALA A 39 5.59 4.08 -0.18
C ALA A 39 6.19 4.64 1.12
N VAL A 40 6.82 5.82 1.06
CA VAL A 40 7.33 6.51 2.26
C VAL A 40 6.18 6.94 3.16
N GLY A 41 5.08 7.44 2.59
CA GLY A 41 3.86 7.79 3.33
C GLY A 41 3.31 6.61 4.13
N VAL A 42 3.13 5.45 3.48
CA VAL A 42 2.71 4.21 4.17
C VAL A 42 3.71 3.80 5.23
N GLY A 43 5.00 3.78 4.90
CA GLY A 43 6.05 3.36 5.84
C GLY A 43 6.09 4.21 7.11
N LEU A 44 5.97 5.53 6.98
CA LEU A 44 5.92 6.45 8.12
C LEU A 44 4.66 6.23 8.97
N PHE A 45 3.51 6.09 8.34
CA PHE A 45 2.25 5.85 9.06
C PHE A 45 2.20 4.45 9.66
N PHE A 46 2.90 3.49 9.07
CA PHE A 46 3.05 2.16 9.66
C PHE A 46 3.88 2.20 10.95
N VAL A 47 4.96 2.98 10.99
CA VAL A 47 5.71 3.25 12.22
C VAL A 47 4.83 3.96 13.25
N LEU A 48 4.07 4.95 12.83
CA LEU A 48 3.17 5.71 13.70
C LEU A 48 2.07 4.80 14.27
N ALA A 49 1.51 3.92 13.47
CA ALA A 49 0.54 2.92 13.89
C ALA A 49 1.12 1.93 14.89
N LEU A 50 2.38 1.50 14.71
CA LEU A 50 3.09 0.69 15.68
C LEU A 50 3.32 1.45 17.00
N LEU A 51 3.79 2.70 16.92
CA LEU A 51 4.00 3.54 18.12
C LEU A 51 2.70 3.78 18.86
N ARG A 52 1.59 4.05 18.15
CA ARG A 52 0.25 4.16 18.75
C ARG A 52 -0.08 2.91 19.57
N THR A 53 0.16 1.73 19.02
CA THR A 53 -0.12 0.45 19.69
C THR A 53 0.73 0.30 20.96
N ILE A 54 2.00 0.69 20.91
CA ILE A 54 2.90 0.65 22.08
C ILE A 54 2.49 1.66 23.17
N PHE A 55 2.17 2.90 22.78
CA PHE A 55 1.80 3.96 23.71
C PHE A 55 0.32 3.97 24.10
N LYS A 56 -0.50 3.03 23.60
CA LYS A 56 -1.94 2.92 23.86
C LYS A 56 -2.72 4.21 23.51
N ILE A 57 -2.32 4.90 22.44
CA ILE A 57 -3.01 6.11 21.98
C ILE A 57 -4.34 5.71 21.32
N ARG A 58 -5.40 6.45 21.62
CA ARG A 58 -6.72 6.20 21.04
C ARG A 58 -6.70 6.39 19.52
N LEU A 59 -7.14 5.37 18.77
CA LEU A 59 -7.21 5.41 17.30
C LEU A 59 -8.05 6.57 16.80
N SER A 60 -9.23 6.79 17.40
CA SER A 60 -10.17 7.84 17.00
C SER A 60 -9.54 9.24 17.03
N LEU A 61 -8.72 9.53 18.04
CA LEU A 61 -8.06 10.82 18.16
C LEU A 61 -7.04 11.04 17.02
N LEU A 62 -6.26 10.02 16.68
CA LEU A 62 -5.30 10.08 15.58
C LEU A 62 -6.01 10.21 14.23
N LEU A 63 -7.07 9.43 14.00
CA LEU A 63 -7.85 9.51 12.77
C LEU A 63 -8.45 10.91 12.59
N ILE A 64 -9.09 11.47 13.63
CA ILE A 64 -9.65 12.82 13.57
C ILE A 64 -8.56 13.85 13.24
N LEU A 65 -7.42 13.80 13.93
CA LEU A 65 -6.32 14.74 13.72
C LEU A 65 -5.78 14.67 12.27
N PHE A 66 -5.55 13.45 11.76
CA PHE A 66 -5.01 13.29 10.42
C PHE A 66 -6.04 13.57 9.33
N TYR A 67 -7.33 13.24 9.51
CA TYR A 67 -8.35 13.63 8.54
C TYR A 67 -8.56 15.15 8.50
N ILE A 68 -8.49 15.84 9.64
CA ILE A 68 -8.48 17.31 9.65
C ILE A 68 -7.28 17.82 8.82
N ALA A 69 -6.09 17.25 9.00
CA ALA A 69 -4.93 17.63 8.21
C ALA A 69 -5.13 17.33 6.71
N VAL A 70 -5.70 16.18 6.34
CA VAL A 70 -6.05 15.84 4.95
C VAL A 70 -6.96 16.92 4.34
N PHE A 71 -8.04 17.28 5.03
CA PHE A 71 -8.98 18.31 4.52
C PHE A 71 -8.35 19.71 4.45
N ILE A 72 -7.50 20.06 5.39
CA ILE A 72 -6.76 21.34 5.33
C ILE A 72 -5.84 21.33 4.11
N PHE A 73 -5.01 20.29 3.92
CA PHE A 73 -4.09 20.26 2.79
C PHE A 73 -4.81 20.14 1.46
N SER A 74 -5.94 19.44 1.36
CA SER A 74 -6.73 19.35 0.13
C SER A 74 -7.25 20.71 -0.34
N ALA A 75 -7.43 21.68 0.56
CA ALA A 75 -7.84 23.03 0.20
C ALA A 75 -6.73 23.86 -0.48
N PHE A 76 -5.48 23.47 -0.36
CA PHE A 76 -4.31 24.15 -0.94
C PHE A 76 -3.75 23.48 -2.19
N VAL A 77 -4.29 22.34 -2.58
CA VAL A 77 -3.79 21.49 -3.67
C VAL A 77 -4.79 21.53 -4.84
N PRO A 78 -4.33 21.51 -6.11
CA PRO A 78 -5.22 21.39 -7.27
C PRO A 78 -6.11 20.13 -7.19
N ASN A 79 -7.34 20.22 -7.72
CA ASN A 79 -8.33 19.14 -7.61
C ASN A 79 -7.84 17.82 -8.20
N GLU A 80 -7.01 17.87 -9.24
CA GLU A 80 -6.41 16.70 -9.87
C GLU A 80 -5.51 15.92 -8.89
N PHE A 81 -4.68 16.64 -8.12
CA PHE A 81 -3.86 16.04 -7.08
C PHE A 81 -4.68 15.51 -5.90
N VAL A 82 -5.79 16.14 -5.56
CA VAL A 82 -6.72 15.65 -4.54
C VAL A 82 -7.23 14.27 -4.93
N SER A 83 -7.67 14.11 -6.17
CA SER A 83 -8.15 12.81 -6.69
C SER A 83 -7.06 11.73 -6.59
N VAL A 84 -5.86 12.03 -7.09
CA VAL A 84 -4.71 11.10 -7.02
C VAL A 84 -4.33 10.76 -5.58
N ALA A 85 -4.40 11.73 -4.66
CA ALA A 85 -4.11 11.51 -3.25
C ALA A 85 -5.10 10.51 -2.63
N PHE A 86 -6.40 10.70 -2.83
CA PHE A 86 -7.40 9.78 -2.29
C PHE A 86 -7.32 8.40 -2.93
N ASP A 87 -7.08 8.32 -4.24
CA ASP A 87 -6.85 7.06 -4.94
C ASP A 87 -5.62 6.32 -4.40
N SER A 88 -4.53 7.04 -4.11
CA SER A 88 -3.34 6.44 -3.51
C SER A 88 -3.61 5.81 -2.14
N GLY A 89 -4.50 6.42 -1.35
CA GLY A 89 -4.97 5.84 -0.08
C GLY A 89 -5.76 4.54 -0.27
N GLY A 90 -6.59 4.47 -1.31
CA GLY A 90 -7.34 3.27 -1.69
C GLY A 90 -6.44 2.16 -2.22
N VAL A 91 -5.55 2.48 -3.12
CA VAL A 91 -4.60 1.55 -3.76
C VAL A 91 -3.68 0.87 -2.73
N THR A 92 -3.27 1.57 -1.70
CA THR A 92 -2.42 1.00 -0.64
C THR A 92 -3.16 0.08 0.34
N THR A 93 -4.47 -0.08 0.17
CA THR A 93 -5.28 -1.10 0.86
C THR A 93 -5.54 -2.33 -0.03
N GLY A 94 -4.59 -2.69 -0.86
CA GLY A 94 -4.68 -3.77 -1.83
C GLY A 94 -4.46 -5.18 -1.25
N PRO A 95 -4.46 -6.20 -2.12
CA PRO A 95 -4.46 -7.61 -1.73
C PRO A 95 -3.18 -8.08 -1.03
N ILE A 96 -2.06 -7.38 -1.18
CA ILE A 96 -0.79 -7.72 -0.52
C ILE A 96 -0.65 -6.96 0.80
N THR A 97 -0.92 -5.66 0.78
CA THR A 97 -0.64 -4.77 1.91
C THR A 97 -1.56 -5.03 3.10
N VAL A 98 -2.86 -5.19 2.89
CA VAL A 98 -3.85 -5.37 3.99
C VAL A 98 -3.63 -6.65 4.78
N PRO A 99 -3.53 -7.85 4.17
CA PRO A 99 -3.29 -9.07 4.92
C PRO A 99 -1.99 -9.03 5.71
N PHE A 100 -0.96 -8.39 5.16
CA PHE A 100 0.32 -8.26 5.84
C PHE A 100 0.24 -7.33 7.06
N ILE A 101 -0.35 -6.15 6.94
CA ILE A 101 -0.54 -5.21 8.05
C ILE A 101 -1.39 -5.87 9.15
N MET A 102 -2.46 -6.57 8.78
CA MET A 102 -3.30 -7.29 9.73
C MET A 102 -2.54 -8.40 10.46
N ALA A 103 -1.77 -9.22 9.73
CA ALA A 103 -0.96 -10.28 10.33
C ALA A 103 0.08 -9.72 11.31
N LEU A 104 0.68 -8.58 10.97
CA LEU A 104 1.64 -7.90 11.83
C LEU A 104 0.95 -7.28 13.06
N GLY A 105 -0.26 -6.72 12.88
CA GLY A 105 -1.09 -6.22 13.98
C GLY A 105 -1.44 -7.31 14.99
N VAL A 106 -1.90 -8.47 14.50
CA VAL A 106 -2.18 -9.65 15.33
C VAL A 106 -0.91 -10.14 16.04
N GLY A 107 0.24 -10.16 15.32
CA GLY A 107 1.53 -10.52 15.90
C GLY A 107 1.95 -9.61 17.05
N LEU A 108 1.78 -8.30 16.89
CA LEU A 108 2.07 -7.30 17.93
C LEU A 108 1.16 -7.43 19.15
N ALA A 109 -0.14 -7.65 18.89
CA ALA A 109 -1.12 -7.83 19.95
C ALA A 109 -0.87 -9.11 20.75
N SER A 110 -0.41 -10.20 20.10
CA SER A 110 -0.02 -11.45 20.79
C SER A 110 1.15 -11.25 21.75
N ILE A 111 2.07 -10.32 21.43
CA ILE A 111 3.19 -9.99 22.32
C ILE A 111 2.69 -9.22 23.56
N ARG A 112 1.64 -8.42 23.40
CA ARG A 112 1.07 -7.62 24.50
C ARG A 112 0.13 -8.41 25.41
N GLY A 113 -0.47 -9.51 24.93
CA GLY A 113 -1.41 -10.33 25.70
C GLY A 113 -2.77 -9.67 25.95
N ASP A 114 -3.12 -8.60 25.21
CA ASP A 114 -4.41 -7.89 25.34
C ASP A 114 -5.49 -8.53 24.45
N SER A 115 -6.75 -8.46 24.91
CA SER A 115 -7.92 -9.00 24.18
C SER A 115 -8.33 -8.20 22.93
N ASP A 116 -7.86 -6.96 22.79
CA ASP A 116 -8.29 -6.01 21.75
C ASP A 116 -7.46 -6.09 20.45
N ALA A 117 -6.82 -7.24 20.23
CA ALA A 117 -5.89 -7.47 19.13
C ALA A 117 -6.50 -7.26 17.73
N GLN A 118 -7.78 -7.64 17.54
CA GLN A 118 -8.43 -7.51 16.24
C GLN A 118 -8.79 -6.06 15.93
N ASP A 119 -9.30 -5.31 16.91
CA ASP A 119 -9.63 -3.89 16.74
C ASP A 119 -8.38 -3.06 16.48
N ASP A 120 -7.26 -3.39 17.13
CA ASP A 120 -5.98 -2.77 16.86
C ASP A 120 -5.46 -3.05 15.45
N SER A 121 -5.68 -4.24 14.90
CA SER A 121 -5.24 -4.61 13.54
C SER A 121 -5.96 -3.80 12.46
N PHE A 122 -7.28 -3.64 12.55
CA PHE A 122 -8.05 -2.77 11.65
C PHE A 122 -7.61 -1.32 11.77
N GLY A 123 -7.31 -0.87 12.98
CA GLY A 123 -6.79 0.47 13.23
C GLY A 123 -5.43 0.73 12.56
N LEU A 124 -4.57 -0.28 12.43
CA LEU A 124 -3.31 -0.18 11.71
C LEU A 124 -3.56 0.06 10.22
N VAL A 125 -4.46 -0.69 9.58
CA VAL A 125 -4.82 -0.49 8.16
C VAL A 125 -5.36 0.91 7.92
N ALA A 126 -6.31 1.38 8.75
CA ALA A 126 -6.90 2.71 8.62
C ALA A 126 -5.86 3.85 8.73
N LEU A 127 -4.87 3.73 9.60
CA LEU A 127 -3.78 4.71 9.68
C LEU A 127 -2.84 4.63 8.48
N CYS A 128 -2.51 3.42 8.02
CA CYS A 128 -1.64 3.24 6.87
C CYS A 128 -2.23 3.78 5.57
N SER A 129 -3.57 3.78 5.41
CA SER A 129 -4.22 4.37 4.22
C SER A 129 -4.22 5.90 4.22
N ILE A 130 -4.16 6.56 5.38
CA ILE A 130 -4.06 8.02 5.46
C ILE A 130 -2.65 8.52 5.07
N GLY A 131 -1.63 7.72 5.33
CA GLY A 131 -0.23 8.07 5.03
C GLY A 131 0.00 8.49 3.58
N PRO A 132 -0.35 7.64 2.59
CA PRO A 132 -0.24 7.98 1.18
C PRO A 132 -1.05 9.21 0.79
N VAL A 133 -2.28 9.36 1.31
CA VAL A 133 -3.12 10.54 1.04
C VAL A 133 -2.37 11.81 1.43
N LEU A 134 -1.87 11.89 2.65
CA LEU A 134 -1.10 13.05 3.11
C LEU A 134 0.20 13.25 2.34
N ALA A 135 0.92 12.17 2.03
CA ALA A 135 2.17 12.25 1.29
C ALA A 135 1.96 12.81 -0.13
N VAL A 136 0.91 12.37 -0.83
CA VAL A 136 0.58 12.86 -2.18
C VAL A 136 0.02 14.28 -2.14
N LEU A 137 -0.78 14.65 -1.13
CA LEU A 137 -1.20 16.04 -0.95
C LEU A 137 0.00 16.96 -0.72
N LEU A 138 0.94 16.57 0.13
CA LEU A 138 2.18 17.32 0.33
C LEU A 138 3.00 17.41 -0.97
N LEU A 139 3.09 16.32 -1.73
CA LEU A 139 3.71 16.35 -3.05
C LEU A 139 3.03 17.39 -3.95
N GLY A 140 1.69 17.42 -3.99
CA GLY A 140 0.93 18.37 -4.79
C GLY A 140 1.12 19.85 -4.39
N ILE A 141 1.46 20.13 -3.14
CA ILE A 141 1.80 21.51 -2.69
C ILE A 141 3.17 21.94 -3.23
N PHE A 142 4.15 21.04 -3.24
CA PHE A 142 5.54 21.36 -3.62
C PHE A 142 5.83 21.11 -5.09
N TYR A 143 5.03 20.29 -5.77
CA TYR A 143 5.24 19.90 -7.14
C TYR A 143 4.51 20.81 -8.11
N SER A 144 5.25 21.65 -8.85
CA SER A 144 4.72 22.60 -9.83
C SER A 144 4.69 22.04 -11.26
N GLY A 145 4.58 20.71 -11.43
CA GLY A 145 4.82 19.98 -12.67
C GLY A 145 3.67 19.94 -13.68
N GLY A 146 2.64 20.77 -13.57
CA GLY A 146 1.49 20.77 -14.50
C GLY A 146 0.26 20.05 -13.94
N ASP A 147 -0.77 19.92 -14.77
CA ASP A 147 -2.04 19.29 -14.40
C ASP A 147 -1.84 17.78 -14.13
N ALA A 148 -2.16 17.34 -12.93
CA ALA A 148 -2.11 15.93 -12.54
C ALA A 148 -3.38 15.18 -13.00
N GLY A 149 -3.71 15.32 -14.27
CA GLY A 149 -4.87 14.64 -14.86
C GLY A 149 -4.59 13.17 -15.13
N TYR A 150 -5.62 12.34 -15.04
CA TYR A 150 -5.54 10.92 -15.45
C TYR A 150 -5.51 10.79 -16.96
N THR A 151 -4.66 9.90 -17.46
CA THR A 151 -4.73 9.48 -18.86
C THR A 151 -5.88 8.48 -19.03
N GLN A 152 -6.83 8.80 -19.89
CA GLN A 152 -7.83 7.80 -20.27
C GLN A 152 -7.13 6.69 -21.05
N ILE A 153 -7.19 5.48 -20.52
CA ILE A 153 -6.78 4.29 -21.26
C ILE A 153 -7.77 4.12 -22.40
N ALA A 154 -7.29 4.24 -23.64
CA ALA A 154 -8.10 3.94 -24.80
C ALA A 154 -8.44 2.44 -24.77
N VAL A 155 -9.69 2.13 -24.40
CA VAL A 155 -10.18 0.76 -24.49
C VAL A 155 -10.38 0.46 -25.97
N PRO A 156 -9.72 -0.57 -26.54
CA PRO A 156 -9.94 -0.94 -27.93
C PRO A 156 -11.42 -1.31 -28.13
N GLU A 157 -12.03 -0.79 -29.18
CA GLU A 157 -13.39 -1.20 -29.58
C GLU A 157 -13.32 -2.65 -30.07
N LEU A 158 -13.80 -3.57 -29.26
CA LEU A 158 -13.85 -5.00 -29.59
C LEU A 158 -15.26 -5.35 -30.03
N GLU A 159 -15.39 -5.77 -31.29
CA GLU A 159 -16.69 -6.05 -31.92
C GLU A 159 -17.26 -7.43 -31.58
N ASP A 160 -16.40 -8.38 -31.13
CA ASP A 160 -16.79 -9.77 -30.91
C ASP A 160 -16.18 -10.34 -29.63
N THR A 161 -16.92 -11.21 -28.94
CA THR A 161 -16.48 -11.95 -27.73
C THR A 161 -15.19 -12.74 -27.95
N ARG A 162 -14.97 -13.18 -29.20
CA ARG A 162 -13.73 -13.89 -29.55
C ARG A 162 -12.51 -12.99 -29.53
N GLN A 163 -12.65 -11.72 -29.95
CA GLN A 163 -11.58 -10.72 -29.86
C GLN A 163 -11.28 -10.38 -28.41
N VAL A 164 -12.33 -10.22 -27.59
CA VAL A 164 -12.18 -10.03 -26.14
C VAL A 164 -11.38 -11.17 -25.50
N ALA A 165 -11.74 -12.41 -25.81
CA ALA A 165 -11.05 -13.59 -25.28
C ALA A 165 -9.59 -13.66 -25.77
N ALA A 166 -9.30 -13.29 -27.00
CA ALA A 166 -7.94 -13.25 -27.54
C ALA A 166 -7.09 -12.19 -26.83
N GLU A 167 -7.62 -11.00 -26.60
CA GLU A 167 -6.93 -9.94 -25.84
C GLU A 167 -6.61 -10.36 -24.40
N PHE A 168 -7.55 -11.02 -23.70
CA PHE A 168 -7.28 -11.57 -22.38
C PHE A 168 -6.12 -12.59 -22.38
N VAL A 169 -6.11 -13.50 -23.37
CA VAL A 169 -5.04 -14.50 -23.49
C VAL A 169 -3.71 -13.84 -23.82
N HIS A 170 -3.71 -12.80 -24.66
CA HIS A 170 -2.51 -12.03 -25.00
C HIS A 170 -1.95 -11.23 -23.80
N ALA A 171 -2.83 -10.67 -22.99
CA ALA A 171 -2.44 -9.89 -21.81
C ALA A 171 -1.97 -10.78 -20.62
N LEU A 172 -2.37 -12.05 -20.59
CA LEU A 172 -2.11 -12.98 -19.49
C LEU A 172 -0.60 -13.09 -19.11
N PRO A 173 0.37 -13.20 -20.03
CA PRO A 173 1.78 -13.28 -19.69
C PRO A 173 2.29 -12.03 -18.97
N ASP A 174 1.82 -10.86 -19.37
CA ASP A 174 2.23 -9.59 -18.77
C ASP A 174 1.69 -9.46 -17.35
N TYR A 175 0.43 -9.80 -17.13
CA TYR A 175 -0.17 -9.84 -15.78
C TYR A 175 0.50 -10.88 -14.87
N ILE A 176 0.83 -12.07 -15.40
CA ILE A 176 1.57 -13.08 -14.62
C ILE A 176 2.95 -12.53 -14.22
N ARG A 177 3.64 -11.88 -15.14
CA ARG A 177 4.95 -11.29 -14.86
C ARG A 177 4.84 -10.19 -13.80
N GLU A 178 3.81 -9.35 -13.85
CA GLU A 178 3.54 -8.28 -12.90
C GLU A 178 3.29 -8.85 -11.51
N VAL A 179 2.39 -9.82 -11.38
CA VAL A 179 2.09 -10.50 -10.11
C VAL A 179 3.32 -11.19 -9.52
N VAL A 180 4.09 -11.91 -10.34
CA VAL A 180 5.33 -12.56 -9.90
C VAL A 180 6.33 -11.50 -9.42
N SER A 181 6.49 -10.39 -10.15
CA SER A 181 7.39 -9.30 -9.78
C SER A 181 6.98 -8.65 -8.45
N ALA A 182 5.68 -8.47 -8.21
CA ALA A 182 5.15 -7.92 -6.97
C ALA A 182 5.33 -8.87 -5.78
N LEU A 183 5.12 -10.17 -5.97
CA LEU A 183 5.26 -11.16 -4.90
C LEU A 183 6.73 -11.48 -4.56
N LEU A 184 7.64 -11.32 -5.51
CA LEU A 184 9.05 -11.70 -5.34
C LEU A 184 9.74 -11.04 -4.13
N PRO A 185 9.60 -9.73 -3.85
CA PRO A 185 10.16 -9.10 -2.66
C PRO A 185 9.62 -9.68 -1.35
N VAL A 186 8.31 -9.99 -1.31
CA VAL A 186 7.65 -10.56 -0.12
C VAL A 186 8.17 -11.98 0.13
N ILE A 187 8.24 -12.80 -0.91
CA ILE A 187 8.78 -14.18 -0.84
C ILE A 187 10.26 -14.13 -0.43
N ALA A 188 11.05 -13.24 -1.02
CA ALA A 188 12.46 -13.08 -0.68
C ALA A 188 12.64 -12.67 0.79
N PHE A 189 11.83 -11.73 1.28
CA PHE A 189 11.85 -11.34 2.68
C PHE A 189 11.50 -12.51 3.61
N CYS A 190 10.43 -13.25 3.32
CA CYS A 190 10.05 -14.42 4.10
C CYS A 190 11.13 -15.51 4.08
N ALA A 191 11.77 -15.74 2.94
CA ALA A 191 12.86 -16.71 2.80
C ALA A 191 14.10 -16.30 3.61
N ILE A 192 14.52 -15.03 3.52
CA ILE A 192 15.63 -14.48 4.30
C ILE A 192 15.33 -14.58 5.80
N PHE A 193 14.12 -14.19 6.21
CA PHE A 193 13.70 -14.28 7.61
C PHE A 193 13.74 -15.73 8.10
N GLN A 194 13.26 -16.69 7.30
CA GLN A 194 13.31 -18.12 7.64
C GLN A 194 14.74 -18.66 7.75
N LEU A 195 15.65 -18.22 6.85
CA LEU A 195 17.06 -18.62 6.89
C LEU A 195 17.77 -18.13 8.16
N ILE A 196 17.47 -16.89 8.58
CA ILE A 196 18.10 -16.27 9.75
C ILE A 196 17.53 -16.85 11.06
N PHE A 197 16.23 -16.92 11.16
CA PHE A 197 15.56 -17.24 12.43
C PHE A 197 15.11 -18.69 12.57
N LYS A 198 15.01 -19.46 11.45
CA LYS A 198 14.59 -20.89 11.42
C LYS A 198 13.33 -21.18 12.26
N ARG A 199 12.39 -20.24 12.34
CA ARG A 199 11.23 -20.31 13.25
C ARG A 199 10.05 -21.11 12.72
N PHE A 200 9.94 -21.25 11.39
CA PHE A 200 8.79 -21.95 10.79
C PHE A 200 9.08 -23.46 10.65
N HIS A 201 8.14 -24.27 11.14
CA HIS A 201 8.16 -25.73 10.89
C HIS A 201 7.80 -26.04 9.45
N LYS A 202 8.22 -27.22 8.94
CA LYS A 202 7.96 -27.67 7.56
C LYS A 202 6.48 -27.57 7.16
N ILE A 203 5.56 -27.88 8.09
CA ILE A 203 4.11 -27.80 7.87
C ILE A 203 3.64 -26.35 7.65
N GLN A 204 4.22 -25.38 8.37
CA GLN A 204 3.89 -23.96 8.21
C GLN A 204 4.43 -23.43 6.88
N LEU A 205 5.65 -23.84 6.48
CA LEU A 205 6.22 -23.49 5.17
C LEU A 205 5.39 -24.05 4.01
N GLN A 206 4.87 -25.28 4.13
CA GLN A 206 3.97 -25.83 3.13
C GLN A 206 2.66 -25.04 3.03
N LYS A 207 2.08 -24.62 4.15
CA LYS A 207 0.86 -23.79 4.15
C LYS A 207 1.08 -22.41 3.54
N ILE A 208 2.24 -21.79 3.76
CA ILE A 208 2.61 -20.50 3.15
C ILE A 208 2.82 -20.63 1.64
N GLY A 209 3.31 -21.78 1.17
CA GLY A 209 3.56 -22.01 -0.26
C GLY A 209 2.33 -22.45 -1.06
N ILE A 210 1.22 -22.79 -0.39
CA ILE A 210 -0.03 -23.25 -1.03
C ILE A 210 -1.10 -22.13 -1.03
N GLY A 211 -1.01 -21.19 -0.11
CA GLY A 211 -1.93 -20.02 0.01
C GLY A 211 -1.45 -18.84 -0.75
#